data_c55720563b54ae59ab002f8112907412
#
_entry.id   c55720563b54ae59ab002f8112907412
#
_cell.length_a   1.000
_cell.length_b   1.000
_cell.length_c   1.000
_cell.angle_alpha   90.00
_cell.angle_beta   90.00
_cell.angle_gamma   90.00
#
_symmetry.space_group_name_H-M   'P 1'
#
loop_
_entity.id
_entity.type
_entity.pdbx_description
1 polymer ?
#
loop_
_entity_poly.entity_id
_entity_poly.type
_entity_poly.pdbx_seq_one_letter_code
_entity_poly.pdbx_strand_id
1 'polypeptide(L)'
;MPIQLIRQYNSSTNKVYFDLKQVVWEDCLVGNTTTVPKPSFISTENGVDDDDVTKDRFINKMIFWRNRLVMLSEEDVILSQPGDFFNFWPKSSITYTATDNIDISCSSEFPADVYDGIQTNSGLVLFTKTKQFLLTTDSDVLSPQTAKINAVSTYNFNYKTNPISLGTTVGFLDNGGKNTRFFEMSNVVREGAPEIIEQSKIVSKLFPNCLLYTSPSPRD
;
A
#
# COMPACT_ATOMS: atom_id res chain seq x y z
N MET A 1 -1.70 -9.92 12.44
CA MET A 1 -2.10 -8.66 13.12
C MET A 1 -0.90 -7.73 13.20
N PRO A 2 -1.05 -6.43 12.97
CA PRO A 2 0.03 -5.47 13.12
C PRO A 2 0.53 -5.38 14.57
N ILE A 3 1.84 -5.23 14.70
CA ILE A 3 2.54 -5.10 15.99
C ILE A 3 3.27 -3.77 15.99
N GLN A 4 3.18 -3.03 17.08
CA GLN A 4 3.93 -1.79 17.28
C GLN A 4 5.16 -2.03 18.16
N LEU A 5 6.26 -1.41 17.78
CA LEU A 5 7.50 -1.37 18.55
C LEU A 5 7.55 -0.03 19.28
N ILE A 6 7.45 -0.07 20.61
CA ILE A 6 7.44 1.12 21.45
C ILE A 6 8.82 1.28 22.09
N ARG A 7 9.50 2.39 21.80
CA ARG A 7 10.73 2.74 22.50
C ARG A 7 10.37 3.34 23.85
N GLN A 8 10.91 2.75 24.91
CA GLN A 8 10.76 3.24 26.28
C GLN A 8 12.12 3.55 26.91
N TYR A 9 12.12 4.46 27.87
CA TYR A 9 13.32 4.83 28.62
C TYR A 9 13.09 4.61 30.10
N ASN A 10 13.96 3.81 30.71
CA ASN A 10 13.93 3.58 32.15
C ASN A 10 14.93 4.53 32.84
N SER A 11 14.41 5.54 33.51
CA SER A 11 15.20 6.56 34.19
C SER A 11 16.02 6.01 35.39
N SER A 12 15.56 4.95 36.03
CA SER A 12 16.25 4.34 37.17
C SER A 12 17.47 3.55 36.76
N THR A 13 17.47 2.95 35.57
CA THR A 13 18.59 2.14 35.06
C THR A 13 19.39 2.85 33.96
N ASN A 14 18.95 4.04 33.54
CA ASN A 14 19.49 4.82 32.42
C ASN A 14 19.59 4.00 31.10
N LYS A 15 18.61 3.12 30.87
CA LYS A 15 18.59 2.24 29.70
C LYS A 15 17.37 2.48 28.82
N VAL A 16 17.58 2.37 27.52
CA VAL A 16 16.50 2.29 26.53
C VAL A 16 16.14 0.84 26.31
N TYR A 17 14.85 0.53 26.28
CA TYR A 17 14.33 -0.78 25.90
C TYR A 17 13.17 -0.63 24.91
N PHE A 18 12.90 -1.70 24.21
CA PHE A 18 11.83 -1.75 23.23
C PHE A 18 10.78 -2.77 23.69
N ASP A 19 9.53 -2.36 23.62
CA ASP A 19 8.39 -3.17 23.99
C ASP A 19 7.58 -3.48 22.72
N LEU A 20 7.28 -4.75 22.48
CA LEU A 20 6.46 -5.19 21.36
C LEU A 20 5.05 -5.39 21.86
N LYS A 21 4.11 -4.62 21.32
CA LYS A 21 2.68 -4.71 21.67
C LYS A 21 1.83 -4.87 20.42
N GLN A 22 0.72 -5.55 20.56
CA GLN A 22 -0.32 -5.56 19.56
C GLN A 22 -0.85 -4.13 19.41
N VAL A 23 -1.09 -3.72 18.17
CA VAL A 23 -1.76 -2.44 17.89
C VAL A 23 -3.19 -2.51 18.39
N VAL A 24 -3.59 -1.48 19.15
CA VAL A 24 -4.98 -1.26 19.54
C VAL A 24 -5.55 -0.22 18.58
N TRP A 25 -6.51 -0.63 17.78
CA TRP A 25 -7.22 0.25 16.85
C TRP A 25 -8.27 1.04 17.61
N GLU A 26 -8.53 2.25 17.17
CA GLU A 26 -9.62 3.03 17.71
C GLU A 26 -10.98 2.49 17.29
N ASP A 27 -11.96 2.64 18.17
CA ASP A 27 -13.33 2.21 17.92
C ASP A 27 -14.12 3.26 17.14
N CYS A 28 -15.15 2.83 16.43
CA CYS A 28 -16.10 3.73 15.78
C CYS A 28 -16.97 4.44 16.83
N LEU A 29 -16.83 5.74 16.93
CA LEU A 29 -17.57 6.54 17.91
C LEU A 29 -18.86 7.17 17.36
N VAL A 30 -19.09 7.07 16.03
CA VAL A 30 -20.20 7.75 15.35
C VAL A 30 -20.96 6.80 14.43
N GLY A 31 -22.28 7.01 14.36
CA GLY A 31 -23.14 6.24 13.44
C GLY A 31 -23.34 4.78 13.83
N ASN A 32 -23.63 3.98 12.86
CA ASN A 32 -23.81 2.53 12.95
C ASN A 32 -23.21 1.85 11.70
N THR A 33 -23.23 0.54 11.61
CA THR A 33 -22.67 -0.24 10.49
C THR A 33 -23.26 0.09 9.11
N THR A 34 -24.44 0.72 9.05
CA THR A 34 -25.09 1.16 7.82
C THR A 34 -24.60 2.54 7.40
N THR A 35 -24.45 3.47 8.36
CA THR A 35 -24.05 4.86 8.08
C THR A 35 -22.54 5.06 8.05
N VAL A 36 -21.80 4.20 8.76
CA VAL A 36 -20.35 4.19 8.80
C VAL A 36 -19.90 2.73 8.59
N PRO A 37 -19.62 2.34 7.36
CA PRO A 37 -19.14 0.99 7.06
C PRO A 37 -17.79 0.74 7.73
N LYS A 38 -17.51 -0.51 8.05
CA LYS A 38 -16.19 -0.90 8.57
C LYS A 38 -15.11 -0.63 7.50
N PRO A 39 -13.89 -0.24 7.92
CA PRO A 39 -12.75 -0.16 7.01
C PRO A 39 -12.58 -1.46 6.21
N SER A 40 -12.25 -1.35 4.93
CA SER A 40 -12.23 -2.48 3.99
C SER A 40 -11.23 -3.58 4.37
N PHE A 41 -10.22 -3.30 5.18
CA PHE A 41 -9.31 -4.34 5.68
C PHE A 41 -9.91 -5.20 6.81
N ILE A 42 -11.08 -4.81 7.36
CA ILE A 42 -11.81 -5.61 8.33
C ILE A 42 -12.82 -6.45 7.56
N SER A 43 -12.83 -7.77 7.75
CA SER A 43 -13.82 -8.63 7.13
C SER A 43 -15.25 -8.15 7.46
N THR A 44 -16.05 -7.96 6.41
CA THR A 44 -17.44 -7.49 6.54
C THR A 44 -18.45 -8.63 6.59
N GLU A 45 -18.03 -9.86 6.43
CA GLU A 45 -18.94 -10.97 6.53
C GLU A 45 -19.45 -11.09 7.98
N ASN A 46 -20.65 -10.59 8.17
CA ASN A 46 -21.46 -10.86 9.35
C ASN A 46 -21.95 -12.30 9.26
N GLY A 47 -21.04 -13.24 9.39
CA GLY A 47 -21.40 -14.61 9.64
C GLY A 47 -22.10 -14.68 11.00
N VAL A 48 -23.41 -14.85 10.99
CA VAL A 48 -24.19 -15.13 12.18
C VAL A 48 -24.03 -16.61 12.56
N ASP A 49 -23.29 -17.35 11.77
CA ASP A 49 -23.03 -18.77 11.97
C ASP A 49 -21.60 -18.98 12.44
N ASP A 50 -21.45 -19.53 13.62
CA ASP A 50 -20.21 -19.87 14.33
C ASP A 50 -19.24 -20.79 13.54
N ASP A 51 -19.65 -21.30 12.38
CA ASP A 51 -18.88 -22.20 11.53
C ASP A 51 -18.32 -21.55 10.27
N ASP A 52 -18.63 -20.28 9.98
CA ASP A 52 -18.11 -19.62 8.79
C ASP A 52 -16.81 -18.90 9.15
N VAL A 53 -15.71 -19.52 8.72
CA VAL A 53 -14.37 -18.94 8.76
C VAL A 53 -14.44 -17.61 8.04
N THR A 54 -14.60 -16.54 8.80
CA THR A 54 -14.50 -15.18 8.31
C THR A 54 -13.24 -15.10 7.48
N LYS A 55 -13.38 -14.78 6.20
CA LYS A 55 -12.27 -14.66 5.28
C LYS A 55 -11.53 -13.39 5.67
N ASP A 56 -10.59 -13.52 6.61
CA ASP A 56 -9.76 -12.42 7.02
C ASP A 56 -9.08 -11.84 5.79
N ARG A 57 -9.27 -10.55 5.55
CA ARG A 57 -8.57 -9.85 4.49
C ARG A 57 -7.11 -9.65 4.90
N PHE A 58 -6.20 -9.95 3.98
CA PHE A 58 -4.77 -9.82 4.23
C PHE A 58 -4.31 -8.40 3.96
N ILE A 59 -3.56 -7.84 4.90
CA ILE A 59 -2.83 -6.60 4.68
C ILE A 59 -1.51 -6.98 3.98
N ASN A 60 -1.39 -6.64 2.70
CA ASN A 60 -0.22 -6.92 1.89
C ASN A 60 0.95 -6.01 2.25
N LYS A 61 0.67 -4.73 2.52
CA LYS A 61 1.69 -3.73 2.83
C LYS A 61 1.14 -2.62 3.72
N MET A 62 2.01 -2.05 4.55
CA MET A 62 1.77 -0.82 5.29
C MET A 62 2.79 0.23 4.87
N ILE A 63 2.33 1.44 4.60
CA ILE A 63 3.14 2.55 4.09
C ILE A 63 2.77 3.82 4.86
N PHE A 64 3.74 4.68 5.16
CA PHE A 64 3.45 6.03 5.63
C PHE A 64 3.47 7.01 4.46
N TRP A 65 2.37 7.72 4.27
CA TRP A 65 2.25 8.70 3.21
C TRP A 65 1.37 9.88 3.64
N ARG A 66 1.85 11.10 3.39
CA ARG A 66 1.14 12.36 3.73
C ARG A 66 0.56 12.37 5.14
N ASN A 67 1.39 12.01 6.13
CA ASN A 67 1.01 11.95 7.55
C ASN A 67 -0.16 11.01 7.87
N ARG A 68 -0.32 9.96 7.09
CA ARG A 68 -1.33 8.90 7.27
C ARG A 68 -0.67 7.53 7.21
N LEU A 69 -1.18 6.58 7.96
CA LEU A 69 -0.87 5.16 7.77
C LEU A 69 -1.74 4.63 6.63
N VAL A 70 -1.12 4.09 5.61
CA VAL A 70 -1.77 3.47 4.45
C VAL A 70 -1.68 1.97 4.60
N MET A 71 -2.80 1.29 4.49
CA MET A 71 -2.88 -0.17 4.39
C MET A 71 -3.33 -0.57 3.00
N LEU A 72 -2.66 -1.55 2.43
CA LEU A 72 -3.02 -2.18 1.17
C LEU A 72 -3.60 -3.55 1.48
N SER A 73 -4.85 -3.75 1.14
CA SER A 73 -5.59 -4.98 1.42
C SER A 73 -6.43 -5.38 0.22
N GLU A 74 -6.08 -6.49 -0.43
CA GLU A 74 -6.69 -6.89 -1.70
C GLU A 74 -6.65 -5.74 -2.72
N GLU A 75 -7.78 -5.27 -3.24
CA GLU A 75 -7.88 -4.13 -4.16
C GLU A 75 -8.03 -2.78 -3.46
N ASP A 76 -8.15 -2.78 -2.13
CA ASP A 76 -8.46 -1.60 -1.34
C ASP A 76 -7.21 -0.91 -0.80
N VAL A 77 -7.27 0.41 -0.78
CA VAL A 77 -6.25 1.31 -0.25
C VAL A 77 -6.87 2.15 0.86
N ILE A 78 -6.53 1.82 2.08
CA ILE A 78 -7.14 2.38 3.26
C ILE A 78 -6.15 3.28 3.98
N LEU A 79 -6.51 4.54 4.22
CA LEU A 79 -5.67 5.53 4.88
C LEU A 79 -6.30 5.95 6.20
N SER A 80 -5.49 5.98 7.25
CA SER A 80 -5.89 6.48 8.58
C SER A 80 -6.25 7.98 8.55
N GLN A 81 -6.77 8.50 9.64
CA GLN A 81 -6.81 9.95 9.86
C GLN A 81 -5.39 10.54 9.87
N PRO A 82 -5.20 11.82 9.43
CA PRO A 82 -3.88 12.44 9.42
C PRO A 82 -3.38 12.69 10.84
N GLY A 83 -2.17 12.17 11.13
CA GLY A 83 -1.55 12.27 12.45
C GLY A 83 -2.07 11.28 13.49
N ASP A 84 -3.15 10.58 13.20
CA ASP A 84 -3.74 9.53 14.03
C ASP A 84 -3.72 8.20 13.28
N PHE A 85 -2.64 7.45 13.46
CA PHE A 85 -2.31 6.29 12.64
C PHE A 85 -3.12 5.03 12.98
N PHE A 86 -3.79 5.03 14.10
CA PHE A 86 -4.60 3.88 14.54
C PHE A 86 -6.10 4.10 14.41
N ASN A 87 -6.49 5.27 13.88
CA ASN A 87 -7.87 5.65 13.66
C ASN A 87 -8.23 5.58 12.17
N PHE A 88 -9.11 4.65 11.82
CA PHE A 88 -9.62 4.42 10.47
C PHE A 88 -11.11 4.72 10.35
N TRP A 89 -11.66 5.51 11.27
CA TRP A 89 -13.06 5.87 11.30
C TRP A 89 -13.27 7.35 10.98
N PRO A 90 -14.41 7.71 10.36
CA PRO A 90 -14.74 9.12 10.15
C PRO A 90 -15.17 9.79 11.46
N LYS A 91 -15.03 11.10 11.51
CA LYS A 91 -15.48 11.91 12.67
C LYS A 91 -16.97 12.15 12.71
N SER A 92 -17.65 12.00 11.59
CA SER A 92 -19.09 12.22 11.46
C SER A 92 -19.71 11.16 10.53
N SER A 93 -20.92 10.73 10.85
CA SER A 93 -21.71 9.83 10.00
C SER A 93 -22.52 10.54 8.91
N ILE A 94 -22.50 11.88 8.88
CA ILE A 94 -23.34 12.69 7.98
C ILE A 94 -22.49 13.46 6.99
N THR A 95 -21.34 13.98 7.42
CA THR A 95 -20.49 14.85 6.60
C THR A 95 -19.06 14.38 6.61
N TYR A 96 -18.42 14.37 5.43
CA TYR A 96 -16.98 14.09 5.30
C TYR A 96 -16.16 15.36 5.55
N THR A 97 -15.13 15.22 6.35
CA THR A 97 -14.13 16.28 6.56
C THR A 97 -12.81 15.92 5.89
N ALA A 98 -11.96 16.90 5.64
CA ALA A 98 -10.64 16.67 5.05
C ALA A 98 -9.74 15.79 5.95
N THR A 99 -10.06 15.70 7.22
CA THR A 99 -9.29 14.93 8.21
C THR A 99 -9.85 13.53 8.47
N ASP A 100 -10.88 13.10 7.75
CA ASP A 100 -11.41 11.74 7.90
C ASP A 100 -10.48 10.70 7.23
N ASN A 101 -10.69 9.44 7.59
CA ASN A 101 -10.07 8.32 6.92
C ASN A 101 -10.47 8.29 5.44
N ILE A 102 -9.65 7.62 4.62
CA ILE A 102 -9.92 7.40 3.19
C ILE A 102 -9.93 5.91 2.96
N ASP A 103 -10.98 5.42 2.32
CA ASP A 103 -11.10 4.02 1.91
C ASP A 103 -11.55 4.01 0.45
N ILE A 104 -10.67 3.56 -0.45
CA ILE A 104 -10.85 3.67 -1.89
C ILE A 104 -10.26 2.45 -2.58
N SER A 105 -11.00 1.90 -3.55
CA SER A 105 -10.58 0.71 -4.28
C SER A 105 -9.90 1.04 -5.59
N CYS A 106 -8.96 0.20 -6.01
CA CYS A 106 -8.36 0.24 -7.33
C CYS A 106 -9.36 -0.31 -8.36
N SER A 107 -10.14 0.59 -8.98
CA SER A 107 -11.13 0.19 -9.98
C SER A 107 -10.46 -0.40 -11.23
N SER A 108 -10.74 -1.65 -11.51
CA SER A 108 -10.27 -2.39 -12.70
C SER A 108 -11.39 -3.29 -13.22
N GLU A 109 -11.33 -3.68 -14.50
CA GLU A 109 -12.24 -4.67 -15.08
C GLU A 109 -12.12 -6.06 -14.41
N PHE A 110 -10.98 -6.32 -13.80
CA PHE A 110 -10.70 -7.56 -13.08
C PHE A 110 -10.19 -7.21 -11.68
N PRO A 111 -10.43 -8.08 -10.66
CA PRO A 111 -9.86 -7.90 -9.34
C PRO A 111 -8.35 -7.68 -9.42
N ALA A 112 -7.87 -6.65 -8.77
CA ALA A 112 -6.49 -6.20 -8.87
C ALA A 112 -5.88 -6.01 -7.49
N ASP A 113 -5.48 -7.13 -6.86
CA ASP A 113 -4.80 -7.09 -5.56
C ASP A 113 -3.60 -6.15 -5.60
N VAL A 114 -3.55 -5.21 -4.67
CA VAL A 114 -2.45 -4.27 -4.49
C VAL A 114 -1.41 -4.89 -3.56
N TYR A 115 -0.22 -5.16 -4.09
CA TYR A 115 0.84 -5.83 -3.32
C TYR A 115 1.83 -4.87 -2.69
N ASP A 116 2.12 -3.77 -3.36
CA ASP A 116 3.09 -2.80 -2.86
C ASP A 116 2.76 -1.39 -3.35
N GLY A 117 3.41 -0.40 -2.76
CA GLY A 117 3.28 0.99 -3.15
C GLY A 117 4.53 1.77 -2.84
N ILE A 118 4.82 2.76 -3.67
CA ILE A 118 5.98 3.61 -3.51
C ILE A 118 5.61 5.08 -3.68
N GLN A 119 6.13 5.90 -2.78
CA GLN A 119 5.92 7.34 -2.84
C GLN A 119 6.74 7.96 -3.97
N THR A 120 6.08 8.81 -4.75
CA THR A 120 6.68 9.62 -5.80
C THR A 120 6.27 11.09 -5.66
N ASN A 121 6.88 11.96 -6.44
CA ASN A 121 6.49 13.38 -6.45
C ASN A 121 5.05 13.61 -6.96
N SER A 122 4.56 12.72 -7.83
CA SER A 122 3.21 12.81 -8.39
C SER A 122 2.13 12.20 -7.48
N GLY A 123 2.50 11.40 -6.49
CA GLY A 123 1.58 10.69 -5.60
C GLY A 123 2.12 9.37 -5.09
N LEU A 124 1.24 8.48 -4.71
CA LEU A 124 1.57 7.12 -4.31
C LEU A 124 1.30 6.17 -5.48
N VAL A 125 2.36 5.59 -6.03
CA VAL A 125 2.24 4.56 -7.08
C VAL A 125 1.98 3.22 -6.42
N LEU A 126 0.93 2.55 -6.86
CA LEU A 126 0.46 1.26 -6.34
C LEU A 126 0.70 0.19 -7.39
N PHE A 127 1.21 -0.95 -6.96
CA PHE A 127 1.57 -2.06 -7.83
C PHE A 127 0.64 -3.25 -7.63
N THR A 128 -0.04 -3.63 -8.71
CA THR A 128 -0.74 -4.92 -8.81
C THR A 128 0.05 -5.86 -9.74
N LYS A 129 -0.38 -7.10 -9.89
CA LYS A 129 0.32 -8.06 -10.78
C LYS A 129 0.43 -7.59 -12.24
N THR A 130 -0.58 -6.87 -12.73
CA THR A 130 -0.73 -6.58 -14.17
C THR A 130 -0.88 -5.11 -14.49
N LYS A 131 -1.05 -4.26 -13.49
CA LYS A 131 -1.28 -2.82 -13.65
C LYS A 131 -0.58 -2.04 -12.56
N GLN A 132 -0.30 -0.79 -12.85
CA GLN A 132 0.12 0.19 -11.86
C GLN A 132 -0.93 1.29 -11.78
N PHE A 133 -1.23 1.70 -10.55
CA PHE A 133 -2.18 2.78 -10.29
C PHE A 133 -1.45 3.93 -9.60
N LEU A 134 -1.98 5.13 -9.75
CA LEU A 134 -1.49 6.31 -9.07
C LEU A 134 -2.60 6.86 -8.19
N LEU A 135 -2.37 6.86 -6.87
CA LEU A 135 -3.19 7.56 -5.90
C LEU A 135 -2.70 9.01 -5.82
N THR A 136 -3.55 9.92 -6.16
CA THR A 136 -3.29 11.37 -6.20
C THR A 136 -4.46 12.14 -5.61
N THR A 137 -4.33 13.46 -5.57
CA THR A 137 -5.40 14.38 -5.16
C THR A 137 -5.47 15.54 -6.13
N ASP A 138 -6.67 16.01 -6.40
CA ASP A 138 -6.91 17.17 -7.26
C ASP A 138 -6.72 18.51 -6.51
N SER A 139 -6.44 18.46 -5.22
CA SER A 139 -6.24 19.64 -4.38
C SER A 139 -4.97 19.50 -3.53
N ASP A 140 -4.54 20.59 -2.91
CA ASP A 140 -3.38 20.59 -2.00
C ASP A 140 -3.59 19.67 -0.79
N VAL A 141 -4.86 19.47 -0.40
CA VAL A 141 -5.24 18.65 0.75
C VAL A 141 -5.81 17.32 0.27
N LEU A 142 -5.20 16.23 0.72
CA LEU A 142 -5.72 14.87 0.51
C LEU A 142 -6.90 14.62 1.46
N SER A 143 -8.06 14.41 0.91
CA SER A 143 -9.31 14.15 1.63
C SER A 143 -10.09 13.00 0.98
N PRO A 144 -11.10 12.43 1.65
CA PRO A 144 -11.96 11.41 1.04
C PRO A 144 -12.64 11.85 -0.26
N GLN A 145 -12.88 13.15 -0.41
CA GLN A 145 -13.55 13.73 -1.59
C GLN A 145 -12.59 14.04 -2.73
N THR A 146 -11.30 14.25 -2.45
CA THR A 146 -10.30 14.66 -3.44
C THR A 146 -9.34 13.55 -3.82
N ALA A 147 -9.32 12.45 -3.06
CA ALA A 147 -8.50 11.29 -3.37
C ALA A 147 -9.00 10.59 -4.64
N LYS A 148 -8.08 10.31 -5.56
CA LYS A 148 -8.36 9.60 -6.81
C LYS A 148 -7.31 8.55 -7.08
N ILE A 149 -7.76 7.39 -7.55
CA ILE A 149 -6.89 6.33 -8.04
C ILE A 149 -7.13 6.18 -9.54
N ASN A 150 -6.07 6.32 -10.33
CA ASN A 150 -6.11 6.15 -11.77
C ASN A 150 -5.10 5.08 -12.21
N ALA A 151 -5.48 4.23 -13.16
CA ALA A 151 -4.54 3.33 -13.79
C ALA A 151 -3.57 4.15 -14.66
N VAL A 152 -2.27 3.94 -14.47
CA VAL A 152 -1.22 4.69 -15.18
C VAL A 152 -0.42 3.83 -16.13
N SER A 153 -0.41 2.50 -15.93
CA SER A 153 0.26 1.58 -16.83
C SER A 153 -0.25 0.14 -16.69
N THR A 154 0.07 -0.69 -17.67
CA THR A 154 -0.38 -2.09 -17.77
C THR A 154 0.81 -3.05 -17.86
N TYR A 155 1.90 -2.75 -17.17
CA TYR A 155 3.05 -3.65 -17.08
C TYR A 155 2.86 -4.68 -15.98
N ASN A 156 3.39 -5.88 -16.18
CA ASN A 156 3.40 -6.88 -15.14
C ASN A 156 4.40 -6.52 -14.04
N PHE A 157 4.07 -6.90 -12.83
CA PHE A 157 4.91 -6.69 -11.66
C PHE A 157 5.13 -8.00 -10.90
N ASN A 158 6.36 -8.26 -10.53
CA ASN A 158 6.68 -9.39 -9.67
C ASN A 158 6.37 -9.02 -8.20
N TYR A 159 5.21 -9.44 -7.73
CA TYR A 159 4.73 -9.15 -6.36
C TYR A 159 5.60 -9.74 -5.23
N LYS A 160 6.58 -10.59 -5.56
CA LYS A 160 7.56 -11.12 -4.59
C LYS A 160 8.75 -10.20 -4.39
N THR A 161 8.85 -9.14 -5.18
CA THR A 161 9.90 -8.12 -5.07
C THR A 161 9.29 -6.78 -4.74
N ASN A 162 10.04 -5.93 -4.04
CA ASN A 162 9.59 -4.57 -3.76
C ASN A 162 10.02 -3.63 -4.89
N PRO A 163 9.20 -2.64 -5.25
CA PRO A 163 9.64 -1.55 -6.11
C PRO A 163 10.70 -0.72 -5.38
N ILE A 164 11.61 -0.12 -6.12
CA ILE A 164 12.76 0.62 -5.58
C ILE A 164 12.71 2.06 -6.07
N SER A 165 12.87 3.01 -5.15
CA SER A 165 13.05 4.41 -5.52
C SER A 165 14.49 4.64 -5.98
N LEU A 166 14.64 5.15 -7.19
CA LEU A 166 15.92 5.53 -7.79
C LEU A 166 16.11 7.08 -7.77
N GLY A 167 15.40 7.75 -6.87
CA GLY A 167 15.39 9.21 -6.74
C GLY A 167 14.28 9.83 -7.60
N THR A 168 14.55 10.10 -8.85
CA THR A 168 13.59 10.69 -9.79
C THR A 168 12.73 9.66 -10.53
N THR A 169 13.07 8.38 -10.41
CA THR A 169 12.40 7.26 -11.09
C THR A 169 12.10 6.13 -10.11
N VAL A 170 11.27 5.19 -10.52
CA VAL A 170 10.92 3.98 -9.77
C VAL A 170 11.33 2.76 -10.58
N GLY A 171 12.16 1.91 -9.99
CA GLY A 171 12.54 0.62 -10.57
C GLY A 171 11.62 -0.50 -10.08
N PHE A 172 11.22 -1.40 -10.98
CA PHE A 172 10.46 -2.60 -10.61
C PHE A 172 10.77 -3.77 -11.54
N LEU A 173 10.46 -4.98 -11.09
CA LEU A 173 10.75 -6.22 -11.79
C LEU A 173 9.48 -6.89 -12.31
N ASP A 174 9.61 -7.55 -13.45
CA ASP A 174 8.61 -8.43 -14.03
C ASP A 174 9.21 -9.80 -14.38
N ASN A 175 8.51 -10.87 -14.02
CA ASN A 175 8.89 -12.24 -14.30
C ASN A 175 8.00 -12.90 -15.37
N GLY A 176 7.24 -12.13 -16.14
CA GLY A 176 6.29 -12.63 -17.14
C GLY A 176 6.92 -13.31 -18.36
N GLY A 177 8.25 -13.35 -18.48
CA GLY A 177 8.98 -13.90 -19.62
C GLY A 177 9.96 -15.01 -19.25
N LYS A 178 10.82 -15.39 -20.22
CA LYS A 178 11.91 -16.34 -20.03
C LYS A 178 12.98 -15.83 -19.06
N ASN A 179 13.18 -14.51 -19.03
CA ASN A 179 14.09 -13.82 -18.15
C ASN A 179 13.32 -12.75 -17.36
N THR A 180 13.81 -12.42 -16.17
CA THR A 180 13.29 -11.27 -15.41
C THR A 180 13.59 -9.98 -16.18
N ARG A 181 12.62 -9.08 -16.23
CA ARG A 181 12.76 -7.77 -16.85
C ARG A 181 12.80 -6.69 -15.76
N PHE A 182 13.72 -5.77 -15.93
CA PHE A 182 13.81 -4.59 -15.07
C PHE A 182 13.26 -3.38 -15.80
N PHE A 183 12.25 -2.77 -15.22
CA PHE A 183 11.59 -1.57 -15.71
C PHE A 183 11.94 -0.37 -14.83
N GLU A 184 12.13 0.74 -15.49
CA GLU A 184 12.28 2.04 -14.86
C GLU A 184 11.12 2.94 -15.29
N MET A 185 10.36 3.43 -14.31
CA MET A 185 9.22 4.30 -14.50
C MET A 185 9.58 5.72 -14.08
N SER A 186 9.36 6.69 -14.95
CA SER A 186 9.56 8.11 -14.66
C SER A 186 8.54 8.61 -13.64
N ASN A 187 8.99 9.40 -12.67
CA ASN A 187 8.11 10.09 -11.73
C ASN A 187 7.37 11.29 -12.37
N VAL A 188 7.76 11.68 -13.57
CA VAL A 188 7.13 12.77 -14.31
C VAL A 188 6.06 12.18 -15.20
N VAL A 189 4.82 12.56 -14.94
CA VAL A 189 3.68 12.19 -15.77
C VAL A 189 3.64 13.17 -16.96
N ARG A 190 3.88 12.65 -18.16
CA ARG A 190 3.66 13.38 -19.41
C ARG A 190 2.42 12.84 -20.09
N GLU A 191 1.56 13.71 -20.57
CA GLU A 191 0.31 13.34 -21.27
C GLU A 191 -0.59 12.34 -20.49
N GLY A 192 -0.55 12.42 -19.13
CA GLY A 192 -1.40 11.60 -18.27
C GLY A 192 -0.83 10.24 -17.88
N ALA A 193 0.31 9.82 -18.40
CA ALA A 193 0.98 8.56 -18.04
C ALA A 193 2.47 8.75 -17.79
N PRO A 194 3.08 7.98 -16.83
CA PRO A 194 4.52 7.96 -16.67
C PRO A 194 5.19 7.23 -17.84
N GLU A 195 6.37 7.67 -18.22
CA GLU A 195 7.20 6.95 -19.18
C GLU A 195 7.84 5.73 -18.52
N ILE A 196 7.71 4.55 -19.13
CA ILE A 196 8.26 3.30 -18.62
C ILE A 196 9.23 2.72 -19.64
N ILE A 197 10.47 2.49 -19.23
CA ILE A 197 11.54 1.99 -20.07
C ILE A 197 12.03 0.66 -19.53
N GLU A 198 12.14 -0.35 -20.39
CA GLU A 198 12.79 -1.62 -20.07
C GLU A 198 14.30 -1.47 -20.13
N GLN A 199 14.96 -1.38 -19.00
CA GLN A 199 16.43 -1.24 -18.88
C GLN A 199 17.17 -2.55 -19.14
N SER A 200 16.55 -3.70 -18.85
CA SER A 200 17.14 -5.02 -19.05
C SER A 200 17.19 -5.50 -20.49
N LYS A 201 16.58 -4.78 -21.44
CA LYS A 201 16.42 -5.21 -22.83
C LYS A 201 17.74 -5.59 -23.52
N ILE A 202 18.83 -4.86 -23.26
CA ILE A 202 20.15 -5.10 -23.86
C ILE A 202 20.87 -6.26 -23.20
N VAL A 203 20.65 -6.47 -21.90
CA VAL A 203 21.39 -7.44 -21.06
C VAL A 203 20.47 -8.48 -20.42
N SER A 204 19.39 -8.82 -21.09
CA SER A 204 18.32 -9.70 -20.56
C SER A 204 18.83 -11.05 -20.03
N LYS A 205 19.93 -11.58 -20.58
CA LYS A 205 20.54 -12.85 -20.13
C LYS A 205 21.19 -12.75 -18.75
N LEU A 206 21.51 -11.53 -18.28
CA LEU A 206 22.08 -11.30 -16.93
C LEU A 206 21.01 -11.27 -15.84
N PHE A 207 19.72 -11.26 -16.22
CA PHE A 207 18.60 -11.28 -15.30
C PHE A 207 17.85 -12.63 -15.37
N PRO A 208 18.36 -13.69 -14.73
CA PRO A 208 17.67 -14.98 -14.70
C PRO A 208 16.36 -14.86 -13.91
N ASN A 209 15.38 -15.71 -14.21
CA ASN A 209 14.08 -15.73 -13.53
C ASN A 209 14.14 -16.03 -12.01
N CYS A 210 15.31 -16.35 -11.49
CA CYS A 210 15.53 -16.73 -10.09
C CYS A 210 16.28 -15.66 -9.29
N LEU A 211 16.08 -14.37 -9.57
CA LEU A 211 16.73 -13.29 -8.82
C LEU A 211 16.42 -13.29 -7.31
N LEU A 212 15.36 -13.95 -6.87
CA LEU A 212 14.98 -14.03 -5.45
C LEU A 212 15.93 -14.88 -4.59
N TYR A 213 16.84 -15.67 -5.23
CA TYR A 213 17.71 -16.60 -4.51
C TYR A 213 19.19 -16.40 -4.78
N THR A 214 19.58 -15.30 -5.42
CA THR A 214 20.98 -14.95 -5.60
C THR A 214 21.52 -14.14 -4.41
N SER A 215 21.31 -14.65 -3.20
CA SER A 215 22.21 -14.28 -2.12
C SER A 215 23.54 -14.99 -2.41
N PRO A 216 24.68 -14.28 -2.50
CA PRO A 216 25.97 -14.94 -2.65
C PRO A 216 26.12 -15.93 -1.50
N SER A 217 26.39 -17.18 -1.84
CA SER A 217 26.70 -18.19 -0.83
C SER A 217 27.94 -17.71 -0.07
N PRO A 218 27.96 -17.76 1.28
CA PRO A 218 29.13 -17.36 2.04
C PRO A 218 30.34 -18.30 1.83
N ARG A 219 30.34 -19.12 0.79
CA ARG A 219 31.38 -20.10 0.46
C ARG A 219 32.06 -19.89 -0.91
N ASP A 220 31.74 -18.80 -1.62
CA ASP A 220 32.47 -18.44 -2.85
C ASP A 220 33.46 -17.32 -2.59
#